data_8ea3f1a41595cba531260a787625f0ce
#
_entry.id   8ea3f1a41595cba531260a787625f0ce
#
_cell.length_a   1.000
_cell.length_b   1.000
_cell.length_c   1.000
_cell.angle_alpha   90.00
_cell.angle_beta   90.00
_cell.angle_gamma   90.00
#
_symmetry.space_group_name_H-M   'P 1'
#
loop_
_entity.id
_entity.type
_entity.pdbx_description
1 polymer ?
#
loop_
_entity_poly.entity_id
_entity_poly.type
_entity_poly.pdbx_seq_one_letter_code
_entity_poly.pdbx_strand_id
1 'polypeptide(L)'
;MPLSLIQKYNIPGPRYTSYPTVPYWQETLFHESDWKTSVIRSFNESNATEGISLYIHLPFCESLCTFCGCNKRITKQHEVEHPYIQALLKEWKGYCDLFLNTPIIKEIHLGGGTPTFF
;
A
#
# COMPACT_ATOMS: atom_id res chain seq x y z
N MET A 1 42.40 -7.57 -14.43
CA MET A 1 42.06 -6.40 -13.62
C MET A 1 40.75 -6.61 -12.92
N PRO A 2 40.59 -6.30 -11.63
CA PRO A 2 39.31 -6.36 -10.98
C PRO A 2 38.38 -5.35 -11.64
N LEU A 3 37.12 -5.78 -11.91
CA LEU A 3 36.07 -4.90 -12.42
C LEU A 3 35.86 -3.74 -11.46
N SER A 4 35.66 -2.52 -11.96
CA SER A 4 35.25 -1.40 -11.12
C SER A 4 33.92 -1.72 -10.42
N LEU A 5 33.64 -1.11 -9.25
CA LEU A 5 32.37 -1.31 -8.55
C LEU A 5 31.16 -1.00 -9.45
N ILE A 6 31.28 0.02 -10.30
CA ILE A 6 30.23 0.39 -11.25
C ILE A 6 29.99 -0.76 -12.25
N GLN A 7 31.04 -1.32 -12.84
CA GLN A 7 30.92 -2.44 -13.77
C GLN A 7 30.38 -3.69 -13.11
N LYS A 8 30.76 -3.96 -11.86
CA LYS A 8 30.30 -5.10 -11.07
C LYS A 8 28.79 -5.05 -10.80
N TYR A 9 28.25 -3.86 -10.51
CA TYR A 9 26.85 -3.68 -10.13
C TYR A 9 25.96 -3.12 -11.25
N ASN A 10 26.52 -2.80 -12.42
CA ASN A 10 25.75 -2.40 -13.60
C ASN A 10 25.20 -3.63 -14.34
N ILE A 11 24.35 -4.38 -13.65
CA ILE A 11 23.68 -5.58 -14.16
C ILE A 11 22.18 -5.42 -13.94
N PRO A 12 21.33 -6.00 -14.81
CA PRO A 12 19.90 -6.06 -14.56
C PRO A 12 19.64 -6.72 -13.21
N GLY A 13 18.84 -6.07 -12.37
CA GLY A 13 18.43 -6.58 -11.09
C GLY A 13 16.91 -6.59 -10.94
N PRO A 14 16.35 -7.44 -10.10
CA PRO A 14 14.93 -7.42 -9.80
C PRO A 14 14.56 -6.13 -9.06
N ARG A 15 13.33 -5.68 -9.28
CA ARG A 15 12.76 -4.58 -8.48
C ARG A 15 12.41 -5.12 -7.09
N TYR A 16 13.13 -4.66 -6.08
CA TYR A 16 12.84 -5.01 -4.69
C TYR A 16 11.83 -4.02 -4.12
N THR A 17 10.55 -4.41 -4.09
CA THR A 17 9.46 -3.63 -3.50
C THR A 17 9.03 -4.18 -2.14
N SER A 18 9.46 -5.40 -1.82
CA SER A 18 9.18 -6.10 -0.56
C SER A 18 10.28 -7.13 -0.28
N TYR A 19 10.34 -7.61 0.96
CA TYR A 19 11.21 -8.74 1.30
C TYR A 19 10.42 -9.71 2.19
N PRO A 20 10.27 -10.99 1.79
CA PRO A 20 10.73 -11.58 0.53
C PRO A 20 10.07 -10.93 -0.68
N THR A 21 10.71 -11.03 -1.85
CA THR A 21 10.16 -10.52 -3.11
C THR A 21 8.98 -11.36 -3.60
N VAL A 22 8.06 -10.76 -4.33
CA VAL A 22 6.79 -11.37 -4.79
C VAL A 22 6.91 -12.80 -5.33
N PRO A 23 7.94 -13.18 -6.14
CA PRO A 23 8.07 -14.56 -6.61
C PRO A 23 8.25 -15.61 -5.52
N TYR A 24 8.62 -15.19 -4.32
CA TYR A 24 8.82 -16.08 -3.16
C TYR A 24 7.66 -16.06 -2.18
N TRP A 25 6.57 -15.37 -2.48
CA TRP A 25 5.36 -15.39 -1.66
C TRP A 25 4.64 -16.74 -1.81
N GLN A 26 4.21 -17.27 -0.69
CA GLN A 26 3.50 -18.54 -0.64
C GLN A 26 2.01 -18.27 -0.37
N GLU A 27 1.23 -18.10 -1.44
CA GLU A 27 -0.20 -17.78 -1.34
C GLU A 27 -1.02 -18.85 -0.61
N THR A 28 -0.59 -20.13 -0.70
CA THR A 28 -1.29 -21.26 -0.08
C THR A 28 -1.22 -21.28 1.45
N LEU A 29 -0.33 -20.49 2.05
CA LEU A 29 -0.14 -20.42 3.51
C LEU A 29 -0.79 -19.17 4.12
N PHE A 30 -1.43 -18.34 3.31
CA PHE A 30 -2.06 -17.12 3.81
C PHE A 30 -3.52 -17.37 4.18
N HIS A 31 -3.86 -17.08 5.44
CA HIS A 31 -5.23 -17.09 5.94
C HIS A 31 -5.64 -15.69 6.41
N GLU A 32 -6.88 -15.33 6.12
CA GLU A 32 -7.44 -14.04 6.57
C GLU A 32 -7.36 -13.87 8.09
N SER A 33 -7.52 -14.96 8.84
CA SER A 33 -7.38 -14.99 10.30
C SER A 33 -5.99 -14.56 10.77
N ASP A 34 -4.94 -14.99 10.08
CA ASP A 34 -3.56 -14.67 10.44
C ASP A 34 -3.26 -13.19 10.19
N TRP A 35 -3.77 -12.68 9.07
CA TRP A 35 -3.70 -11.26 8.76
C TRP A 35 -4.43 -10.42 9.82
N LYS A 36 -5.67 -10.75 10.18
CA LYS A 36 -6.43 -10.06 11.22
C LYS A 36 -5.69 -10.06 12.56
N THR A 37 -5.15 -11.20 12.95
CA THR A 37 -4.35 -11.35 14.18
C THR A 37 -3.13 -10.45 14.16
N SER A 38 -2.43 -10.40 13.03
CA SER A 38 -1.24 -9.55 12.85
C SER A 38 -1.58 -8.06 12.92
N VAL A 39 -2.67 -7.64 12.28
CA VAL A 39 -3.16 -6.26 12.31
C VAL A 39 -3.53 -5.83 13.73
N ILE A 40 -4.31 -6.65 14.45
CA ILE A 40 -4.72 -6.37 15.83
C ILE A 40 -3.49 -6.27 16.75
N ARG A 41 -2.55 -7.19 16.62
CA ARG A 41 -1.31 -7.16 17.40
C ARG A 41 -0.54 -5.87 17.17
N SER A 42 -0.25 -5.54 15.92
CA SER A 42 0.50 -4.34 15.54
C SER A 42 -0.19 -3.05 16.02
N PHE A 43 -1.52 -3.00 15.89
CA PHE A 43 -2.31 -1.90 16.41
C PHE A 43 -2.17 -1.74 17.93
N ASN A 44 -2.31 -2.83 18.69
CA ASN A 44 -2.21 -2.78 20.16
C ASN A 44 -0.82 -2.40 20.64
N GLU A 45 0.23 -2.76 19.91
CA GLU A 45 1.61 -2.41 20.24
C GLU A 45 1.91 -0.92 20.03
N SER A 46 1.32 -0.28 19.03
CA SER A 46 1.72 1.08 18.62
C SER A 46 0.69 2.17 18.92
N ASN A 47 -0.60 1.85 18.91
CA ASN A 47 -1.66 2.86 18.89
C ASN A 47 -1.59 3.86 20.07
N ALA A 48 -1.33 3.38 21.29
CA ALA A 48 -1.32 4.22 22.49
C ALA A 48 -0.03 5.07 22.65
N THR A 49 1.03 4.70 21.96
CA THR A 49 2.37 5.32 22.12
C THR A 49 2.76 6.13 20.89
N GLU A 50 2.86 5.47 19.75
CA GLU A 50 3.34 6.06 18.50
C GLU A 50 2.19 6.49 17.58
N GLY A 51 1.00 5.92 17.78
CA GLY A 51 -0.12 6.04 16.87
C GLY A 51 0.04 5.14 15.65
N ILE A 52 -0.84 5.31 14.67
CA ILE A 52 -0.81 4.58 13.41
C ILE A 52 -0.62 5.52 12.21
N SER A 53 0.02 5.03 11.19
CA SER A 53 0.15 5.70 9.89
C SER A 53 -0.82 5.07 8.90
N LEU A 54 -1.53 5.90 8.15
CA LEU A 54 -2.43 5.46 7.09
C LEU A 54 -1.82 5.75 5.72
N TYR A 55 -1.77 4.74 4.87
CA TYR A 55 -1.54 4.91 3.45
C TYR A 55 -2.85 4.66 2.68
N ILE A 56 -3.33 5.67 1.99
CA ILE A 56 -4.53 5.57 1.17
C ILE A 56 -4.10 5.56 -0.30
N HIS A 57 -4.35 4.44 -0.96
CA HIS A 57 -4.02 4.29 -2.38
C HIS A 57 -5.14 4.84 -3.25
N LEU A 58 -4.83 5.85 -4.07
CA LEU A 58 -5.75 6.50 -5.00
C LEU A 58 -5.29 6.20 -6.44
N PRO A 59 -5.85 5.15 -7.10
CA PRO A 59 -5.24 4.56 -8.29
C PRO A 59 -5.57 5.27 -9.61
N PHE A 60 -6.38 6.33 -9.61
CA PHE A 60 -6.84 6.94 -10.85
C PHE A 60 -5.91 8.04 -11.34
N CYS A 61 -5.70 8.06 -12.67
CA CYS A 61 -5.00 9.11 -13.40
C CYS A 61 -5.71 9.38 -14.72
N GLU A 62 -5.72 10.62 -15.21
CA GLU A 62 -6.24 10.96 -16.54
C GLU A 62 -5.28 10.56 -17.67
N SER A 63 -3.98 10.51 -17.40
CA SER A 63 -2.95 10.16 -18.36
C SER A 63 -1.86 9.29 -17.76
N LEU A 64 -1.20 8.51 -18.59
CA LEU A 64 -0.08 7.67 -18.19
C LEU A 64 1.21 8.48 -18.20
N CYS A 65 1.89 8.54 -17.06
CA CYS A 65 3.24 9.07 -16.96
C CYS A 65 4.25 8.07 -17.54
N THR A 66 5.24 8.56 -18.28
CA THR A 66 6.24 7.72 -18.94
C THR A 66 7.13 6.93 -17.99
N PHE A 67 7.21 7.33 -16.72
CA PHE A 67 8.02 6.71 -15.68
C PHE A 67 7.17 6.05 -14.57
N CYS A 68 5.93 5.68 -14.87
CA CYS A 68 4.99 5.20 -13.86
C CYS A 68 5.12 3.71 -13.57
N GLY A 69 5.46 3.36 -12.31
CA GLY A 69 5.45 1.99 -11.80
C GLY A 69 4.33 1.69 -10.81
N CYS A 70 3.42 2.64 -10.56
CA CYS A 70 2.33 2.48 -9.60
C CYS A 70 1.23 1.54 -10.10
N ASN A 71 0.54 0.89 -9.17
CA ASN A 71 -0.73 0.25 -9.48
C ASN A 71 -1.77 1.34 -9.76
N LYS A 72 -2.28 1.41 -11.00
CA LYS A 72 -3.09 2.52 -11.49
C LYS A 72 -4.13 2.10 -12.51
N ARG A 73 -5.16 2.92 -12.62
CA ARG A 73 -6.16 2.87 -13.69
C ARG A 73 -6.23 4.22 -14.40
N ILE A 74 -6.01 4.22 -15.70
CA ILE A 74 -6.13 5.43 -16.51
C ILE A 74 -7.59 5.59 -16.94
N THR A 75 -8.17 6.75 -16.60
CA THR A 75 -9.54 7.10 -16.97
C THR A 75 -9.73 8.61 -16.86
N LYS A 76 -10.62 9.15 -17.69
CA LYS A 76 -11.11 10.52 -17.58
C LYS A 76 -12.53 10.60 -17.01
N GLN A 77 -13.09 9.43 -16.65
CA GLN A 77 -14.43 9.31 -16.10
C GLN A 77 -14.38 9.45 -14.57
N HIS A 78 -14.67 10.64 -14.06
CA HIS A 78 -14.69 10.92 -12.62
C HIS A 78 -15.79 10.19 -11.85
N GLU A 79 -16.78 9.66 -12.53
CA GLU A 79 -17.83 8.84 -11.90
C GLU A 79 -17.30 7.60 -11.14
N VAL A 80 -16.06 7.16 -11.46
CA VAL A 80 -15.40 6.05 -10.76
C VAL A 80 -15.00 6.40 -9.33
N GLU A 81 -14.92 7.69 -8.99
CA GLU A 81 -14.49 8.17 -7.68
C GLU A 81 -15.44 7.73 -6.58
N HIS A 82 -16.73 7.96 -6.79
CA HIS A 82 -17.73 7.70 -5.76
C HIS A 82 -17.76 6.24 -5.28
N PRO A 83 -17.87 5.22 -6.15
CA PRO A 83 -17.86 3.82 -5.71
C PRO A 83 -16.52 3.43 -5.10
N TYR A 84 -15.40 4.02 -5.55
CA TYR A 84 -14.09 3.76 -4.97
C TYR A 84 -13.98 4.30 -3.54
N ILE A 85 -14.41 5.53 -3.30
CA ILE A 85 -14.42 6.13 -1.95
C ILE A 85 -15.34 5.32 -1.02
N GLN A 86 -16.50 4.88 -1.50
CA GLN A 86 -17.38 4.02 -0.69
C GLN A 86 -16.71 2.70 -0.30
N ALA A 87 -15.94 2.10 -1.21
CA ALA A 87 -15.16 0.89 -0.92
C ALA A 87 -14.07 1.15 0.12
N LEU A 88 -13.33 2.27 0.00
CA LEU A 88 -12.32 2.69 0.98
C LEU A 88 -12.92 2.89 2.38
N LEU A 89 -14.05 3.58 2.46
CA LEU A 89 -14.73 3.82 3.73
C LEU A 89 -15.23 2.52 4.36
N LYS A 90 -15.71 1.59 3.55
CA LYS A 90 -16.10 0.25 4.01
C LYS A 90 -14.90 -0.54 4.52
N GLU A 91 -13.77 -0.49 3.82
CA GLU A 91 -12.53 -1.12 4.25
C GLU A 91 -12.05 -0.53 5.57
N TRP A 92 -11.98 0.80 5.66
CA TRP A 92 -11.60 1.49 6.89
C TRP A 92 -12.51 1.13 8.08
N LYS A 93 -13.82 1.08 7.83
CA LYS A 93 -14.76 0.60 8.86
C LYS A 93 -14.42 -0.82 9.31
N GLY A 94 -14.08 -1.71 8.38
CA GLY A 94 -13.66 -3.07 8.71
C GLY A 94 -12.44 -3.12 9.63
N TYR A 95 -11.44 -2.24 9.42
CA TYR A 95 -10.31 -2.10 10.34
C TYR A 95 -10.76 -1.59 11.70
N CYS A 96 -11.58 -0.55 11.74
CA CYS A 96 -12.09 -0.01 13.01
C CYS A 96 -12.88 -1.05 13.81
N ASP A 97 -13.62 -1.92 13.14
CA ASP A 97 -14.40 -2.99 13.80
C ASP A 97 -13.48 -4.10 14.39
N LEU A 98 -12.23 -4.21 13.93
CA LEU A 98 -11.23 -5.11 14.51
C LEU A 98 -10.53 -4.52 15.75
N PHE A 99 -10.49 -3.20 15.86
CA PHE A 99 -9.76 -2.52 16.94
C PHE A 99 -10.61 -2.38 18.19
N LEU A 100 -10.02 -2.66 19.36
CA LEU A 100 -10.69 -2.48 20.65
C LEU A 100 -10.73 -1.03 21.10
N ASN A 101 -9.82 -0.19 20.59
CA ASN A 101 -9.67 1.21 20.96
C ASN A 101 -9.76 2.12 19.76
N THR A 102 -10.06 3.37 19.96
CA THR A 102 -10.07 4.38 18.91
C THR A 102 -8.67 4.54 18.30
N PRO A 103 -8.52 4.47 16.97
CA PRO A 103 -7.26 4.70 16.31
C PRO A 103 -6.74 6.13 16.54
N ILE A 104 -5.47 6.25 16.95
CA ILE A 104 -4.75 7.52 17.03
C ILE A 104 -3.94 7.65 15.74
N ILE A 105 -4.43 8.46 14.81
CA ILE A 105 -3.79 8.64 13.51
C ILE A 105 -2.69 9.69 13.65
N LYS A 106 -1.44 9.30 13.41
CA LYS A 106 -0.27 10.17 13.46
C LYS A 106 0.00 10.83 12.12
N GLU A 107 -0.17 10.08 11.05
CA GLU A 107 0.04 10.59 9.70
C GLU A 107 -0.87 9.90 8.69
N ILE A 108 -1.18 10.63 7.61
CA ILE A 108 -1.92 10.12 6.47
C ILE A 108 -1.10 10.41 5.21
N HIS A 109 -0.84 9.37 4.43
CA HIS A 109 -0.18 9.46 3.14
C HIS A 109 -1.15 9.09 2.02
N LEU A 110 -1.32 9.98 1.05
CA LEU A 110 -2.11 9.75 -0.16
C LEU A 110 -1.15 9.45 -1.30
N GLY A 111 -1.33 8.33 -1.98
CA GLY A 111 -0.42 7.93 -3.05
C GLY A 111 -1.07 7.05 -4.10
N GLY A 112 -0.27 6.58 -5.04
CA GLY A 112 -0.71 5.70 -6.13
C GLY A 112 -0.78 6.40 -7.48
N GLY A 113 -1.95 6.87 -7.85
CA GLY A 113 -2.18 7.63 -9.08
C GLY A 113 -1.96 9.14 -8.91
N THR A 114 -2.94 9.93 -9.32
CA THR A 114 -2.96 11.37 -9.13
C THR A 114 -3.92 11.69 -7.99
N PRO A 115 -3.44 12.07 -6.80
CA PRO A 115 -4.33 12.33 -5.65
C PRO A 115 -5.38 13.41 -5.89
N THR A 116 -5.08 14.38 -6.77
CA THR A 116 -5.98 15.45 -7.18
C THR A 116 -6.96 15.06 -8.30
N PHE A 117 -7.01 13.77 -8.64
CA PHE A 117 -8.05 13.23 -9.54
C PHE A 117 -9.43 13.24 -8.86
N PHE A 118 -9.44 13.10 -7.53
CA PHE A 118 -10.63 13.05 -6.68
C PHE A 118 -11.11 14.44 -6.26
#